data_2764ef5dc886a7302d7b63a180eafacb
#
_entry.id   2764ef5dc886a7302d7b63a180eafacb
#
_cell.length_a   1.000
_cell.length_b   1.000
_cell.length_c   1.000
_cell.angle_alpha   90.00
_cell.angle_beta   90.00
_cell.angle_gamma   90.00
#
_symmetry.space_group_name_H-M   'P 1'
#
loop_
_entity.id
_entity.type
_entity.pdbx_description
1 polymer ?
#
loop_
_entity_poly.entity_id
_entity_poly.type
_entity_poly.pdbx_seq_one_letter_code
_entity_poly.pdbx_strand_id
1 'polypeptide(L)'
;MMKPYLLLLCSLSFNLFGQTPSVPGSPPDFSMENIQFKSVGVTLAGTIFKPKHPYAAVVLVHGSGQEKRMTSMASLLAKQGIAVLTYDKRGVGESGGVYAGPEVGTNNIDPANLNLLALDASAASNALLTHLPTNHGPLGLIGFSQAGWVIPLAATKNSKLSFMILFSGPVVTTLEQLRFQFYTESKSSFWETHTEVEARKHVSSDPDRYQFADTDPHDALAKLSIRGLWLFGGKDVQIPVGLSIEHLNVLKGEGKTYDYRLFPELGHDTGFSKSPEPFNAAIQWIKDIDEGNRRK
;
A
#
# COMPACT_ATOMS: atom_id res chain seq x y z
N MET A 1 30.07 -4.02 26.35
CA MET A 1 30.55 -3.50 25.04
C MET A 1 29.38 -3.61 24.06
N MET A 2 28.70 -2.52 23.88
CA MET A 2 27.59 -2.43 22.90
C MET A 2 28.18 -2.43 21.50
N LYS A 3 27.84 -3.44 20.68
CA LYS A 3 28.14 -3.40 19.25
C LYS A 3 27.17 -2.40 18.59
N PRO A 4 27.67 -1.51 17.73
CA PRO A 4 26.80 -0.61 16.99
C PRO A 4 25.94 -1.46 16.03
N TYR A 5 24.63 -1.28 16.10
CA TYR A 5 23.69 -1.86 15.16
C TYR A 5 23.91 -1.20 13.79
N LEU A 6 24.31 -2.01 12.82
CA LEU A 6 24.37 -1.61 11.43
C LEU A 6 22.91 -1.49 10.95
N LEU A 7 22.40 -0.27 10.95
CA LEU A 7 21.14 0.08 10.30
C LEU A 7 21.31 -0.19 8.80
N LEU A 8 20.68 -1.26 8.33
CA LEU A 8 20.60 -1.55 6.90
C LEU A 8 19.67 -0.50 6.27
N LEU A 9 20.30 0.55 5.74
CA LEU A 9 19.61 1.54 4.92
C LEU A 9 19.09 0.84 3.67
N CYS A 10 17.81 0.52 3.62
CA CYS A 10 17.10 0.28 2.37
C CYS A 10 17.02 1.60 1.62
N SER A 11 18.12 1.96 0.93
CA SER A 11 18.07 2.99 -0.09
C SER A 11 17.28 2.44 -1.27
N LEU A 12 16.01 2.80 -1.36
CA LEU A 12 15.24 2.67 -2.59
C LEU A 12 15.92 3.54 -3.64
N SER A 13 16.78 2.92 -4.45
CA SER A 13 17.32 3.55 -5.64
C SER A 13 16.16 3.72 -6.61
N PHE A 14 15.59 4.92 -6.65
CA PHE A 14 14.69 5.31 -7.74
C PHE A 14 15.49 5.26 -9.05
N ASN A 15 15.42 4.14 -9.75
CA ASN A 15 15.85 4.10 -11.15
C ASN A 15 14.86 4.96 -11.94
N LEU A 16 15.35 6.10 -12.41
CA LEU A 16 14.68 6.92 -13.41
C LEU A 16 14.21 6.01 -14.55
N PHE A 17 12.89 5.87 -14.68
CA PHE A 17 12.29 5.36 -15.90
C PHE A 17 12.78 6.26 -17.05
N GLY A 18 13.54 5.66 -17.97
CA GLY A 18 13.98 6.33 -19.17
C GLY A 18 12.77 6.96 -19.86
N GLN A 19 12.81 8.27 -20.03
CA GLN A 19 11.82 9.00 -20.81
C GLN A 19 11.89 8.49 -22.25
N THR A 20 10.92 7.68 -22.65
CA THR A 20 10.63 7.54 -24.08
C THR A 20 10.23 8.92 -24.60
N PRO A 21 10.79 9.39 -25.75
CA PRO A 21 10.43 10.67 -26.32
C PRO A 21 8.92 10.68 -26.57
N SER A 22 8.19 11.52 -25.85
CA SER A 22 6.78 11.75 -26.08
C SER A 22 6.62 12.41 -27.45
N VAL A 23 5.97 11.73 -28.37
CA VAL A 23 5.28 12.37 -29.50
C VAL A 23 4.39 13.47 -28.89
N PRO A 24 4.29 14.69 -29.45
CA PRO A 24 3.36 15.70 -28.98
C PRO A 24 1.95 15.11 -29.06
N GLY A 25 1.50 14.50 -27.97
CA GLY A 25 0.22 13.82 -27.87
C GLY A 25 -0.85 14.82 -27.44
N SER A 26 -2.09 14.54 -27.81
CA SER A 26 -3.28 15.19 -27.29
C SER A 26 -3.18 15.43 -25.79
N PRO A 27 -3.70 16.55 -25.25
CA PRO A 27 -3.68 16.79 -23.80
C PRO A 27 -4.25 15.58 -23.06
N PRO A 28 -3.71 15.24 -21.88
CA PRO A 28 -4.17 14.07 -21.16
C PRO A 28 -5.67 14.17 -20.88
N ASP A 29 -6.41 13.05 -21.02
CA ASP A 29 -7.86 12.98 -20.78
C ASP A 29 -8.26 13.17 -19.30
N PHE A 30 -7.39 13.76 -18.49
CA PHE A 30 -7.64 14.09 -17.09
C PHE A 30 -7.04 15.45 -16.71
N SER A 31 -7.68 16.13 -15.76
CA SER A 31 -7.16 17.34 -15.13
C SER A 31 -6.34 16.99 -13.89
N MET A 32 -5.45 17.90 -13.50
CA MET A 32 -4.68 17.82 -12.26
C MET A 32 -5.01 19.02 -11.38
N GLU A 33 -5.20 18.79 -10.08
CA GLU A 33 -5.52 19.80 -9.09
C GLU A 33 -4.69 19.59 -7.82
N ASN A 34 -3.86 20.56 -7.44
CA ASN A 34 -3.16 20.52 -6.16
C ASN A 34 -4.12 20.95 -5.05
N ILE A 35 -4.18 20.16 -4.00
CA ILE A 35 -5.03 20.40 -2.85
C ILE A 35 -4.27 20.36 -1.54
N GLN A 36 -4.88 20.92 -0.52
CA GLN A 36 -4.48 20.74 0.87
C GLN A 36 -5.68 20.25 1.67
N PHE A 37 -5.46 19.34 2.61
CA PHE A 37 -6.50 18.84 3.51
C PHE A 37 -5.98 18.65 4.92
N LYS A 38 -6.88 18.68 5.88
CA LYS A 38 -6.54 18.54 7.30
C LYS A 38 -6.62 17.09 7.75
N SER A 39 -5.62 16.66 8.52
CA SER A 39 -5.63 15.39 9.23
C SER A 39 -4.90 15.52 10.55
N VAL A 40 -5.57 15.19 11.65
CA VAL A 40 -5.01 15.12 13.02
C VAL A 40 -4.04 16.29 13.32
N GLY A 41 -4.58 17.52 13.27
CA GLY A 41 -3.86 18.74 13.64
C GLY A 41 -2.85 19.27 12.61
N VAL A 42 -2.63 18.59 11.49
CA VAL A 42 -1.70 19.05 10.43
C VAL A 42 -2.42 19.26 9.11
N THR A 43 -1.75 19.97 8.20
CA THR A 43 -2.17 20.09 6.79
C THR A 43 -1.32 19.17 5.95
N LEU A 44 -1.97 18.32 5.17
CA LEU A 44 -1.33 17.46 4.18
C LEU A 44 -1.54 18.03 2.78
N ALA A 45 -0.53 17.88 1.93
CA ALA A 45 -0.54 18.36 0.56
C ALA A 45 -0.64 17.19 -0.42
N GLY A 46 -1.52 17.32 -1.41
CA GLY A 46 -1.76 16.28 -2.40
C GLY A 46 -2.08 16.83 -3.79
N THR A 47 -2.23 15.92 -4.74
CA THR A 47 -2.65 16.22 -6.09
C THR A 47 -3.74 15.23 -6.50
N ILE A 48 -4.85 15.75 -7.00
CA ILE A 48 -5.93 14.97 -7.59
C ILE A 48 -5.69 14.89 -9.11
N PHE A 49 -5.73 13.67 -9.62
CA PHE A 49 -5.78 13.37 -11.06
C PHE A 49 -7.23 12.96 -11.36
N LYS A 50 -7.94 13.79 -12.13
CA LYS A 50 -9.37 13.65 -12.35
C LYS A 50 -9.71 13.44 -13.82
N PRO A 51 -10.04 12.21 -14.25
CA PRO A 51 -10.63 11.94 -15.54
C PRO A 51 -11.98 12.65 -15.69
N LYS A 52 -12.38 12.93 -16.92
CA LYS A 52 -13.64 13.62 -17.20
C LYS A 52 -14.87 12.84 -16.69
N HIS A 53 -14.84 11.52 -16.80
CA HIS A 53 -15.90 10.61 -16.36
C HIS A 53 -15.29 9.43 -15.58
N PRO A 54 -14.92 9.62 -14.30
CA PRO A 54 -14.30 8.53 -13.54
C PRO A 54 -15.33 7.44 -13.22
N TYR A 55 -14.96 6.18 -13.44
CA TYR A 55 -15.78 5.04 -13.05
C TYR A 55 -15.44 4.50 -11.66
N ALA A 56 -14.32 4.93 -11.10
CA ALA A 56 -13.89 4.64 -9.74
C ALA A 56 -13.03 5.79 -9.19
N ALA A 57 -12.88 5.84 -7.87
CA ALA A 57 -12.02 6.79 -7.19
C ALA A 57 -11.09 6.06 -6.21
N VAL A 58 -9.82 6.48 -6.12
CA VAL A 58 -8.86 5.87 -5.21
C VAL A 58 -7.95 6.91 -4.55
N VAL A 59 -7.48 6.58 -3.35
CA VAL A 59 -6.36 7.26 -2.71
C VAL A 59 -5.15 6.33 -2.72
N LEU A 60 -3.98 6.83 -3.09
CA LEU A 60 -2.72 6.11 -3.01
C LEU A 60 -2.12 6.24 -1.61
N VAL A 61 -1.87 5.10 -0.96
CA VAL A 61 -1.31 4.98 0.39
C VAL A 61 0.13 4.46 0.32
N HIS A 62 1.02 5.17 0.98
CA HIS A 62 2.46 4.94 0.90
C HIS A 62 2.95 3.66 1.58
N GLY A 63 4.14 3.21 1.16
CA GLY A 63 4.98 2.27 1.89
C GLY A 63 5.67 2.91 3.10
N SER A 64 6.77 2.31 3.56
CA SER A 64 7.44 2.70 4.82
C SER A 64 8.33 3.94 4.71
N GLY A 65 8.81 4.31 3.53
CA GLY A 65 9.80 5.37 3.32
C GLY A 65 9.29 6.81 3.48
N GLN A 66 10.22 7.76 3.31
CA GLN A 66 9.92 9.18 3.19
C GLN A 66 9.34 9.50 1.80
N GLU A 67 8.10 9.10 1.58
CA GLU A 67 7.50 9.12 0.26
C GLU A 67 6.70 10.40 -0.01
N LYS A 68 6.96 11.01 -1.15
CA LYS A 68 6.16 12.07 -1.73
C LYS A 68 4.99 11.48 -2.53
N ARG A 69 4.16 12.36 -3.12
CA ARG A 69 3.04 11.94 -3.99
C ARG A 69 3.54 11.07 -5.15
N MET A 70 2.86 9.97 -5.37
CA MET A 70 3.13 8.98 -6.42
C MET A 70 2.50 9.41 -7.76
N THR A 71 2.95 10.54 -8.32
CA THR A 71 2.34 11.18 -9.49
C THR A 71 2.34 10.31 -10.73
N SER A 72 3.40 9.51 -10.94
CA SER A 72 3.48 8.58 -12.07
C SER A 72 2.40 7.50 -12.01
N MET A 73 2.23 6.86 -10.85
CA MET A 73 1.18 5.86 -10.63
C MET A 73 -0.21 6.49 -10.75
N ALA A 74 -0.42 7.67 -10.15
CA ALA A 74 -1.68 8.39 -10.25
C ALA A 74 -2.04 8.73 -11.71
N SER A 75 -1.06 9.15 -12.51
CA SER A 75 -1.25 9.41 -13.94
C SER A 75 -1.63 8.14 -14.73
N LEU A 76 -1.00 7.00 -14.42
CA LEU A 76 -1.33 5.71 -15.05
C LEU A 76 -2.77 5.29 -14.73
N LEU A 77 -3.20 5.40 -13.48
CA LEU A 77 -4.57 5.10 -13.05
C LEU A 77 -5.59 6.05 -13.67
N ALA A 78 -5.26 7.37 -13.72
CA ALA A 78 -6.15 8.37 -14.33
C ALA A 78 -6.37 8.13 -15.83
N LYS A 79 -5.35 7.69 -16.57
CA LYS A 79 -5.48 7.26 -17.97
C LYS A 79 -6.41 6.04 -18.14
N GLN A 80 -6.60 5.26 -17.08
CA GLN A 80 -7.56 4.14 -17.08
C GLN A 80 -8.97 4.57 -16.65
N GLY A 81 -9.22 5.87 -16.44
CA GLY A 81 -10.53 6.39 -16.06
C GLY A 81 -10.81 6.35 -14.54
N ILE A 82 -9.79 6.25 -13.70
CA ILE A 82 -9.89 6.25 -12.26
C ILE A 82 -9.48 7.61 -11.71
N ALA A 83 -10.31 8.25 -10.90
CA ALA A 83 -9.93 9.47 -10.19
C ALA A 83 -8.98 9.11 -9.04
N VAL A 84 -7.88 9.85 -8.90
CA VAL A 84 -6.82 9.49 -7.95
C VAL A 84 -6.41 10.70 -7.13
N LEU A 85 -6.39 10.55 -5.81
CA LEU A 85 -5.64 11.44 -4.92
C LEU A 85 -4.35 10.75 -4.47
N THR A 86 -3.23 11.40 -4.71
CA THR A 86 -1.93 11.09 -4.12
C THR A 86 -1.46 12.28 -3.30
N TYR A 87 -0.81 12.03 -2.16
CA TYR A 87 -0.39 13.08 -1.24
C TYR A 87 1.03 12.84 -0.73
N ASP A 88 1.70 13.87 -0.25
CA ASP A 88 2.98 13.71 0.44
C ASP A 88 2.73 13.11 1.81
N LYS A 89 3.47 12.08 2.19
CA LYS A 89 3.36 11.44 3.51
C LYS A 89 3.56 12.48 4.61
N ARG A 90 2.91 12.29 5.75
CA ARG A 90 3.05 13.15 6.94
C ARG A 90 4.53 13.43 7.24
N GLY A 91 4.91 14.70 7.37
CA GLY A 91 6.27 15.15 7.64
C GLY A 91 7.23 15.03 6.43
N VAL A 92 6.69 14.83 5.21
CA VAL A 92 7.48 14.72 3.98
C VAL A 92 6.97 15.73 2.95
N GLY A 93 7.86 16.24 2.10
CA GLY A 93 7.52 17.14 1.02
C GLY A 93 6.83 18.43 1.50
N GLU A 94 5.63 18.67 0.99
CA GLU A 94 4.81 19.85 1.36
C GLU A 94 3.80 19.53 2.47
N SER A 95 3.77 18.29 2.96
CA SER A 95 2.90 17.88 4.07
C SER A 95 3.50 18.25 5.41
N GLY A 96 2.67 18.82 6.29
CA GLY A 96 3.05 19.11 7.68
C GLY A 96 3.14 17.86 8.55
N GLY A 97 3.55 18.07 9.80
CA GLY A 97 3.72 17.03 10.80
C GLY A 97 5.14 16.51 10.90
N VAL A 98 5.29 15.33 11.51
CA VAL A 98 6.59 14.69 11.72
C VAL A 98 6.57 13.31 11.05
N TYR A 99 7.60 13.02 10.28
CA TYR A 99 7.83 11.68 9.74
C TYR A 99 8.35 10.75 10.83
N ALA A 100 7.86 9.51 10.84
CA ALA A 100 8.41 8.44 11.67
C ALA A 100 9.02 7.36 10.78
N GLY A 101 10.27 7.00 11.07
CA GLY A 101 11.00 5.95 10.35
C GLY A 101 12.42 5.75 10.87
N PRO A 102 13.07 4.64 10.52
CA PRO A 102 14.43 4.31 10.96
C PRO A 102 15.45 5.38 10.57
N GLU A 103 15.23 6.08 9.45
CA GLU A 103 16.11 7.13 8.94
C GLU A 103 16.19 8.36 9.88
N VAL A 104 15.17 8.53 10.71
CA VAL A 104 15.10 9.59 11.74
C VAL A 104 15.17 9.01 13.17
N GLY A 105 15.59 7.74 13.31
CA GLY A 105 15.77 7.09 14.60
C GLY A 105 14.47 6.73 15.33
N THR A 106 13.35 6.59 14.60
CA THR A 106 12.03 6.23 15.15
C THR A 106 11.47 4.98 14.48
N ASN A 107 10.45 4.37 15.08
CA ASN A 107 9.80 3.18 14.53
C ASN A 107 8.59 3.57 13.68
N ASN A 108 8.62 3.25 12.39
CA ASN A 108 7.54 3.54 11.46
C ASN A 108 6.38 2.53 11.48
N ILE A 109 6.56 1.37 12.12
CA ILE A 109 5.52 0.34 12.29
C ILE A 109 4.96 0.28 13.72
N ASP A 110 5.29 1.26 14.54
CA ASP A 110 4.63 1.44 15.84
C ASP A 110 3.12 1.62 15.66
N PRO A 111 2.26 0.98 16.48
CA PRO A 111 0.80 1.07 16.36
C PRO A 111 0.26 2.48 16.34
N ALA A 112 0.86 3.40 17.11
CA ALA A 112 0.43 4.80 17.14
C ALA A 112 0.70 5.48 15.78
N ASN A 113 1.85 5.22 15.17
CA ASN A 113 2.18 5.74 13.85
C ASN A 113 1.31 5.11 12.76
N LEU A 114 1.10 3.80 12.77
CA LEU A 114 0.22 3.13 11.80
C LEU A 114 -1.22 3.67 11.87
N ASN A 115 -1.72 3.89 13.09
CA ASN A 115 -3.04 4.49 13.29
C ASN A 115 -3.11 5.93 12.80
N LEU A 116 -2.05 6.71 12.98
CA LEU A 116 -1.96 8.10 12.50
C LEU A 116 -1.97 8.15 10.96
N LEU A 117 -1.20 7.29 10.29
CA LEU A 117 -1.20 7.14 8.83
C LEU A 117 -2.56 6.67 8.29
N ALA A 118 -3.26 5.81 9.03
CA ALA A 118 -4.62 5.38 8.69
C ALA A 118 -5.63 6.53 8.75
N LEU A 119 -5.50 7.42 9.73
CA LEU A 119 -6.31 8.64 9.80
C LEU A 119 -6.00 9.60 8.63
N ASP A 120 -4.74 9.69 8.20
CA ASP A 120 -4.36 10.47 7.03
C ASP A 120 -4.99 9.92 5.74
N ALA A 121 -4.95 8.60 5.53
CA ALA A 121 -5.57 7.96 4.38
C ALA A 121 -7.11 8.13 4.38
N SER A 122 -7.75 8.04 5.55
CA SER A 122 -9.17 8.31 5.71
C SER A 122 -9.52 9.78 5.40
N ALA A 123 -8.71 10.74 5.90
CA ALA A 123 -8.89 12.16 5.62
C ALA A 123 -8.69 12.47 4.12
N ALA A 124 -7.67 11.88 3.49
CA ALA A 124 -7.43 11.99 2.06
C ALA A 124 -8.63 11.46 1.23
N SER A 125 -9.23 10.35 1.66
CA SER A 125 -10.42 9.78 1.02
C SER A 125 -11.62 10.75 1.10
N ASN A 126 -11.83 11.37 2.24
CA ASN A 126 -12.88 12.38 2.39
C ASN A 126 -12.58 13.65 1.55
N ALA A 127 -11.32 14.08 1.51
CA ALA A 127 -10.91 15.21 0.67
C ALA A 127 -11.14 14.92 -0.82
N LEU A 128 -10.76 13.73 -1.30
CA LEU A 128 -11.01 13.34 -2.70
C LEU A 128 -12.49 13.46 -3.07
N LEU A 129 -13.38 12.97 -2.21
CA LEU A 129 -14.82 13.00 -2.48
C LEU A 129 -15.39 14.40 -2.62
N THR A 130 -14.82 15.41 -1.95
CA THR A 130 -15.30 16.80 -2.08
C THR A 130 -14.95 17.44 -3.44
N HIS A 131 -14.06 16.82 -4.21
CA HIS A 131 -13.63 17.28 -5.53
C HIS A 131 -14.22 16.44 -6.68
N LEU A 132 -15.03 15.44 -6.36
CA LEU A 132 -15.62 14.53 -7.36
C LEU A 132 -17.13 14.75 -7.50
N PRO A 133 -17.70 14.46 -8.69
CA PRO A 133 -19.15 14.40 -8.85
C PRO A 133 -19.72 13.22 -8.05
N THR A 134 -21.02 13.25 -7.75
CA THR A 134 -21.70 12.22 -6.96
C THR A 134 -21.72 10.85 -7.61
N ASN A 135 -21.53 10.78 -8.93
CA ASN A 135 -21.48 9.52 -9.71
C ASN A 135 -20.04 9.03 -9.99
N HIS A 136 -19.13 9.26 -9.07
CA HIS A 136 -17.69 8.90 -9.21
C HIS A 136 -17.39 7.39 -9.17
N GLY A 137 -18.40 6.53 -9.02
CA GLY A 137 -18.21 5.10 -8.85
C GLY A 137 -17.71 4.69 -7.46
N PRO A 138 -17.22 3.45 -7.27
CA PRO A 138 -16.74 2.96 -5.99
C PRO A 138 -15.47 3.72 -5.55
N LEU A 139 -15.37 4.00 -4.24
CA LEU A 139 -14.19 4.59 -3.60
C LEU A 139 -13.33 3.50 -2.97
N GLY A 140 -12.03 3.51 -3.22
CA GLY A 140 -11.09 2.56 -2.62
C GLY A 140 -9.75 3.15 -2.19
N LEU A 141 -8.93 2.31 -1.57
CA LEU A 141 -7.55 2.59 -1.26
C LEU A 141 -6.64 1.64 -2.05
N ILE A 142 -5.57 2.18 -2.61
CA ILE A 142 -4.49 1.38 -3.22
C ILE A 142 -3.22 1.68 -2.46
N GLY A 143 -2.49 0.65 -2.01
CA GLY A 143 -1.29 0.87 -1.23
C GLY A 143 -0.20 -0.16 -1.45
N PHE A 144 0.96 0.11 -0.84
CA PHE A 144 2.20 -0.61 -1.07
C PHE A 144 2.84 -0.97 0.26
N SER A 145 3.36 -2.21 0.38
CA SER A 145 4.17 -2.62 1.52
C SER A 145 3.51 -2.28 2.88
N GLN A 146 4.02 -1.33 3.68
CA GLN A 146 3.47 -0.87 4.95
C GLN A 146 1.96 -0.57 4.90
N ALA A 147 1.44 -0.23 3.74
CA ALA A 147 0.00 0.00 3.57
C ALA A 147 -0.85 -1.24 3.89
N GLY A 148 -0.25 -2.44 3.96
CA GLY A 148 -0.92 -3.67 4.40
C GLY A 148 -1.50 -3.58 5.83
N TRP A 149 -0.90 -2.78 6.70
CA TRP A 149 -1.46 -2.46 8.03
C TRP A 149 -2.29 -1.18 8.02
N VAL A 150 -1.84 -0.17 7.27
CA VAL A 150 -2.47 1.16 7.25
C VAL A 150 -3.86 1.12 6.61
N ILE A 151 -4.03 0.45 5.47
CA ILE A 151 -5.30 0.44 4.72
C ILE A 151 -6.43 -0.26 5.49
N PRO A 152 -6.26 -1.46 6.07
CA PRO A 152 -7.29 -2.05 6.90
C PRO A 152 -7.72 -1.16 8.07
N LEU A 153 -6.75 -0.53 8.77
CA LEU A 153 -7.05 0.42 9.83
C LEU A 153 -7.81 1.66 9.31
N ALA A 154 -7.44 2.20 8.14
CA ALA A 154 -8.14 3.33 7.53
C ALA A 154 -9.58 2.96 7.15
N ALA A 155 -9.78 1.75 6.62
CA ALA A 155 -11.10 1.27 6.21
C ALA A 155 -12.05 1.09 7.41
N THR A 156 -11.56 0.70 8.59
CA THR A 156 -12.39 0.68 9.81
C THR A 156 -12.85 2.07 10.26
N LYS A 157 -12.19 3.13 9.82
CA LYS A 157 -12.48 4.53 10.20
C LYS A 157 -13.29 5.29 9.14
N ASN A 158 -13.51 4.69 7.97
CA ASN A 158 -14.21 5.37 6.86
C ASN A 158 -15.15 4.42 6.12
N SER A 159 -16.41 4.47 6.47
CA SER A 159 -17.47 3.63 5.89
C SER A 159 -17.80 3.93 4.41
N LYS A 160 -17.23 4.99 3.84
CA LYS A 160 -17.39 5.32 2.41
C LYS A 160 -16.49 4.47 1.51
N LEU A 161 -15.48 3.82 2.09
CA LEU A 161 -14.59 2.92 1.37
C LEU A 161 -15.33 1.61 1.05
N SER A 162 -15.19 1.14 -0.18
CA SER A 162 -15.84 -0.07 -0.69
C SER A 162 -14.87 -1.15 -1.14
N PHE A 163 -13.60 -0.81 -1.33
CA PHE A 163 -12.56 -1.78 -1.70
C PHE A 163 -11.15 -1.32 -1.29
N MET A 164 -10.22 -2.27 -1.28
CA MET A 164 -8.79 -2.05 -1.08
C MET A 164 -7.96 -2.92 -2.02
N ILE A 165 -6.82 -2.38 -2.47
CA ILE A 165 -5.81 -3.11 -3.26
C ILE A 165 -4.44 -2.92 -2.62
N LEU A 166 -3.72 -4.01 -2.39
CA LEU A 166 -2.44 -4.05 -1.72
C LEU A 166 -1.38 -4.66 -2.66
N PHE A 167 -0.42 -3.87 -3.07
CA PHE A 167 0.79 -4.35 -3.74
C PHE A 167 1.83 -4.71 -2.67
N SER A 168 2.18 -5.98 -2.57
CA SER A 168 3.10 -6.52 -1.57
C SER A 168 2.79 -6.05 -0.14
N GLY A 169 1.50 -5.90 0.18
CA GLY A 169 1.04 -5.54 1.52
C GLY A 169 0.98 -6.77 2.43
N PRO A 170 1.64 -6.78 3.60
CA PRO A 170 1.61 -7.91 4.52
C PRO A 170 0.20 -8.15 5.09
N VAL A 171 -0.10 -9.43 5.39
CA VAL A 171 -1.27 -9.86 6.16
C VAL A 171 -0.79 -10.63 7.41
N VAL A 172 0.40 -10.34 7.84
CA VAL A 172 1.04 -10.85 9.05
C VAL A 172 1.23 -9.71 10.04
N THR A 173 1.53 -10.04 11.28
CA THR A 173 1.82 -9.04 12.31
C THR A 173 3.09 -8.25 11.98
N THR A 174 3.24 -7.08 12.58
CA THR A 174 4.46 -6.27 12.39
C THR A 174 5.71 -6.96 12.92
N LEU A 175 5.59 -7.78 13.96
CA LEU A 175 6.71 -8.58 14.48
C LEU A 175 7.09 -9.73 13.54
N GLU A 176 6.14 -10.48 13.02
CA GLU A 176 6.41 -11.55 12.05
C GLU A 176 7.10 -11.01 10.80
N GLN A 177 6.66 -9.85 10.31
CA GLN A 177 7.29 -9.20 9.16
C GLN A 177 8.73 -8.78 9.47
N LEU A 178 9.00 -8.15 10.62
CA LEU A 178 10.35 -7.76 11.00
C LEU A 178 11.28 -8.97 11.16
N ARG A 179 10.83 -10.03 11.83
CA ARG A 179 11.58 -11.27 11.97
C ARG A 179 11.96 -11.86 10.60
N PHE A 180 11.00 -11.86 9.67
CA PHE A 180 11.24 -12.31 8.30
C PHE A 180 12.26 -11.42 7.57
N GLN A 181 12.06 -10.10 7.58
CA GLN A 181 12.93 -9.16 6.88
C GLN A 181 14.36 -9.18 7.43
N PHE A 182 14.54 -9.32 8.73
CA PHE A 182 15.87 -9.47 9.33
C PHE A 182 16.53 -10.80 8.99
N TYR A 183 15.77 -11.87 8.89
CA TYR A 183 16.29 -13.18 8.48
C TYR A 183 16.73 -13.19 7.03
N THR A 184 15.95 -12.63 6.14
CA THR A 184 16.28 -12.54 4.70
C THR A 184 17.37 -11.50 4.41
N GLU A 185 17.60 -10.57 5.35
CA GLU A 185 18.43 -9.37 5.13
C GLU A 185 18.05 -8.62 3.84
N SER A 186 16.80 -8.78 3.37
CA SER A 186 16.29 -8.28 2.08
C SER A 186 17.17 -8.67 0.88
N LYS A 187 17.91 -9.78 0.96
CA LYS A 187 18.79 -10.27 -0.12
C LYS A 187 17.98 -10.92 -1.22
N SER A 188 18.06 -10.43 -2.45
CA SER A 188 17.32 -10.98 -3.60
C SER A 188 17.64 -12.44 -3.89
N SER A 189 18.85 -12.93 -3.53
CA SER A 189 19.27 -14.33 -3.68
C SER A 189 18.83 -15.24 -2.53
N PHE A 190 18.09 -14.76 -1.55
CA PHE A 190 17.70 -15.53 -0.35
C PHE A 190 17.05 -16.88 -0.74
N TRP A 191 16.10 -16.84 -1.67
CA TRP A 191 15.37 -18.03 -2.10
C TRP A 191 16.17 -19.03 -2.94
N GLU A 192 17.42 -18.71 -3.31
CA GLU A 192 18.32 -19.65 -3.97
C GLU A 192 18.89 -20.69 -3.00
N THR A 193 18.92 -20.37 -1.70
CA THR A 193 19.57 -21.19 -0.67
C THR A 193 18.65 -21.52 0.52
N HIS A 194 17.46 -20.93 0.61
CA HIS A 194 16.52 -21.13 1.70
C HIS A 194 15.15 -21.54 1.21
N THR A 195 14.43 -22.26 2.05
CA THR A 195 13.06 -22.72 1.78
C THR A 195 12.02 -21.91 2.60
N GLU A 196 10.79 -21.92 2.14
CA GLU A 196 9.65 -21.35 2.87
C GLU A 196 9.50 -21.97 4.27
N VAL A 197 9.75 -23.28 4.41
CA VAL A 197 9.68 -23.97 5.70
C VAL A 197 10.71 -23.43 6.69
N GLU A 198 11.94 -23.22 6.25
CA GLU A 198 13.01 -22.62 7.07
C GLU A 198 12.67 -21.20 7.49
N ALA A 199 12.18 -20.39 6.55
CA ALA A 199 11.78 -19.02 6.82
C ALA A 199 10.65 -18.95 7.86
N ARG A 200 9.61 -19.77 7.72
CA ARG A 200 8.50 -19.87 8.68
C ARG A 200 8.96 -20.31 10.08
N LYS A 201 9.82 -21.33 10.12
CA LYS A 201 10.40 -21.78 11.40
C LYS A 201 11.17 -20.65 12.10
N HIS A 202 11.95 -19.88 11.34
CA HIS A 202 12.69 -18.74 11.88
C HIS A 202 11.72 -17.68 12.41
N VAL A 203 10.73 -17.25 11.64
CA VAL A 203 9.72 -16.27 12.04
C VAL A 203 9.00 -16.66 13.32
N SER A 204 8.65 -17.95 13.48
CA SER A 204 7.92 -18.45 14.65
C SER A 204 8.79 -18.62 15.90
N SER A 205 10.12 -18.78 15.75
CA SER A 205 11.04 -19.11 16.85
C SER A 205 12.05 -18.01 17.19
N ASP A 206 12.10 -16.91 16.44
CA ASP A 206 13.02 -15.81 16.74
C ASP A 206 12.60 -15.15 18.06
N PRO A 207 13.51 -15.05 19.06
CA PRO A 207 13.20 -14.38 20.30
C PRO A 207 12.95 -12.89 20.07
N ASP A 208 11.90 -12.37 20.71
CA ASP A 208 11.54 -10.95 20.60
C ASP A 208 12.66 -10.05 21.11
N ARG A 209 13.24 -9.28 20.20
CA ARG A 209 14.21 -8.23 20.48
C ARG A 209 13.62 -6.84 20.35
N TYR A 210 12.38 -6.78 19.93
CA TYR A 210 11.69 -5.53 19.54
C TYR A 210 10.87 -5.02 20.74
N GLN A 211 11.08 -3.76 21.09
CA GLN A 211 10.40 -3.12 22.21
C GLN A 211 9.28 -2.19 21.70
N PHE A 212 8.29 -2.76 21.03
CA PHE A 212 7.07 -2.05 20.64
C PHE A 212 5.88 -3.03 20.67
N ALA A 213 4.68 -2.48 20.75
CA ALA A 213 3.47 -3.29 20.66
C ALA A 213 3.27 -3.77 19.21
N ASP A 214 2.89 -5.03 19.07
CA ASP A 214 2.61 -5.63 17.78
C ASP A 214 1.29 -5.11 17.19
N THR A 215 1.17 -5.10 15.88
CA THR A 215 -0.06 -4.79 15.15
C THR A 215 -0.41 -5.98 14.25
N ASP A 216 -1.57 -6.59 14.50
CA ASP A 216 -2.13 -7.63 13.66
C ASP A 216 -3.17 -7.02 12.70
N PRO A 217 -2.96 -7.06 11.38
CA PRO A 217 -3.95 -6.57 10.42
C PRO A 217 -5.24 -7.41 10.43
N HIS A 218 -5.21 -8.64 10.90
CA HIS A 218 -6.37 -9.51 11.06
C HIS A 218 -7.47 -8.85 11.89
N ASP A 219 -7.11 -8.14 12.97
CA ASP A 219 -8.07 -7.45 13.85
C ASP A 219 -8.94 -6.42 13.12
N ALA A 220 -8.37 -5.75 12.13
CA ALA A 220 -9.10 -4.82 11.28
C ALA A 220 -9.84 -5.54 10.15
N LEU A 221 -9.17 -6.46 9.46
CA LEU A 221 -9.71 -7.20 8.32
C LEU A 221 -10.94 -8.04 8.71
N ALA A 222 -10.92 -8.67 9.88
CA ALA A 222 -12.06 -9.45 10.39
C ALA A 222 -13.33 -8.60 10.60
N LYS A 223 -13.20 -7.30 10.84
CA LYS A 223 -14.33 -6.36 11.05
C LYS A 223 -14.88 -5.77 9.75
N LEU A 224 -14.12 -5.84 8.66
CA LEU A 224 -14.49 -5.19 7.40
C LEU A 224 -15.42 -6.06 6.56
N SER A 225 -16.31 -5.41 5.81
CA SER A 225 -17.19 -6.03 4.81
C SER A 225 -16.84 -5.60 3.38
N ILE A 226 -15.77 -4.81 3.19
CA ILE A 226 -15.33 -4.36 1.88
C ILE A 226 -14.52 -5.44 1.17
N ARG A 227 -14.44 -5.35 -0.15
CA ARG A 227 -13.61 -6.26 -0.96
C ARG A 227 -12.13 -5.90 -0.87
N GLY A 228 -11.25 -6.89 -0.94
CA GLY A 228 -9.80 -6.69 -0.96
C GLY A 228 -9.10 -7.54 -1.99
N LEU A 229 -8.04 -6.98 -2.62
CA LEU A 229 -7.15 -7.70 -3.52
C LEU A 229 -5.71 -7.50 -3.09
N TRP A 230 -4.97 -8.58 -2.91
CA TRP A 230 -3.54 -8.58 -2.67
C TRP A 230 -2.77 -9.08 -3.91
N LEU A 231 -1.71 -8.38 -4.25
CA LEU A 231 -0.85 -8.64 -5.40
C LEU A 231 0.57 -8.93 -4.90
N PHE A 232 0.93 -10.19 -4.79
CA PHE A 232 2.17 -10.64 -4.18
C PHE A 232 3.22 -11.06 -5.21
N GLY A 233 4.49 -10.81 -4.91
CA GLY A 233 5.62 -11.38 -5.63
C GLY A 233 6.11 -12.66 -4.96
N GLY A 234 6.31 -13.74 -5.75
CA GLY A 234 6.75 -15.03 -5.21
C GLY A 234 8.21 -15.04 -4.72
N LYS A 235 9.01 -14.06 -5.14
CA LYS A 235 10.41 -13.87 -4.70
C LYS A 235 10.57 -12.72 -3.71
N ASP A 236 9.49 -12.33 -3.04
CA ASP A 236 9.54 -11.28 -2.02
C ASP A 236 10.42 -11.73 -0.84
N VAL A 237 11.31 -10.83 -0.43
CA VAL A 237 12.26 -11.02 0.68
C VAL A 237 12.07 -9.98 1.79
N GLN A 238 10.99 -9.20 1.73
CA GLN A 238 10.66 -8.19 2.74
C GLN A 238 9.41 -8.57 3.55
N ILE A 239 8.49 -9.32 2.94
CA ILE A 239 7.31 -9.85 3.64
C ILE A 239 7.19 -11.37 3.43
N PRO A 240 6.70 -12.13 4.44
CA PRO A 240 6.47 -13.57 4.31
C PRO A 240 5.17 -13.82 3.54
N VAL A 241 5.27 -13.93 2.21
CA VAL A 241 4.13 -14.03 1.29
C VAL A 241 3.30 -15.28 1.55
N GLY A 242 3.93 -16.44 1.73
CA GLY A 242 3.22 -17.69 2.00
C GLY A 242 2.36 -17.62 3.27
N LEU A 243 2.90 -17.04 4.36
CA LEU A 243 2.16 -16.84 5.59
C LEU A 243 1.02 -15.81 5.42
N SER A 244 1.26 -14.72 4.68
CA SER A 244 0.22 -13.74 4.35
C SER A 244 -0.94 -14.37 3.57
N ILE A 245 -0.65 -15.27 2.61
CA ILE A 245 -1.67 -16.02 1.86
C ILE A 245 -2.48 -16.95 2.78
N GLU A 246 -1.84 -17.61 3.74
CA GLU A 246 -2.56 -18.44 4.72
C GLU A 246 -3.55 -17.61 5.54
N HIS A 247 -3.12 -16.47 6.07
CA HIS A 247 -4.01 -15.58 6.82
C HIS A 247 -5.18 -15.08 5.96
N LEU A 248 -4.93 -14.75 4.68
CA LEU A 248 -6.03 -14.42 3.75
C LEU A 248 -6.99 -15.58 3.55
N ASN A 249 -6.48 -16.81 3.45
CA ASN A 249 -7.34 -17.99 3.31
C ASN A 249 -8.17 -18.26 4.55
N VAL A 250 -7.65 -18.01 5.75
CA VAL A 250 -8.42 -18.06 7.00
C VAL A 250 -9.56 -17.05 6.96
N LEU A 251 -9.27 -15.78 6.65
CA LEU A 251 -10.27 -14.73 6.53
C LEU A 251 -11.33 -15.05 5.46
N LYS A 252 -10.95 -15.66 4.33
CA LYS A 252 -11.90 -16.14 3.31
C LYS A 252 -12.80 -17.25 3.86
N GLY A 253 -12.25 -18.17 4.65
CA GLY A 253 -13.01 -19.20 5.34
C GLY A 253 -14.02 -18.62 6.35
N GLU A 254 -13.75 -17.44 6.90
CA GLU A 254 -14.65 -16.67 7.75
C GLU A 254 -15.65 -15.80 6.96
N GLY A 255 -15.73 -15.97 5.64
CA GLY A 255 -16.68 -15.27 4.77
C GLY A 255 -16.23 -13.90 4.26
N LYS A 256 -14.95 -13.55 4.40
CA LYS A 256 -14.43 -12.30 3.84
C LYS A 256 -14.21 -12.38 2.34
N THR A 257 -14.46 -11.28 1.64
CA THR A 257 -14.31 -11.16 0.18
C THR A 257 -12.92 -10.65 -0.18
N TYR A 258 -11.90 -11.41 0.23
CA TYR A 258 -10.50 -11.11 -0.01
C TYR A 258 -9.91 -12.07 -1.04
N ASP A 259 -9.30 -11.50 -2.07
CA ASP A 259 -8.64 -12.24 -3.13
C ASP A 259 -7.15 -11.93 -3.16
N TYR A 260 -6.36 -12.81 -3.76
CA TYR A 260 -4.96 -12.52 -4.04
C TYR A 260 -4.55 -13.05 -5.41
N ARG A 261 -3.48 -12.47 -5.96
CA ARG A 261 -2.73 -13.00 -7.09
C ARG A 261 -1.26 -13.07 -6.73
N LEU A 262 -0.64 -14.20 -7.06
CA LEU A 262 0.79 -14.42 -6.90
C LEU A 262 1.48 -14.31 -8.26
N PHE A 263 2.54 -13.53 -8.33
CA PHE A 263 3.43 -13.38 -9.49
C PHE A 263 4.76 -14.06 -9.14
N PRO A 264 4.98 -15.33 -9.56
CA PRO A 264 6.06 -16.14 -9.02
C PRO A 264 7.47 -15.57 -9.23
N GLU A 265 7.67 -14.82 -10.32
CA GLU A 265 8.97 -14.26 -10.68
C GLU A 265 9.25 -12.86 -10.14
N LEU A 266 8.25 -12.22 -9.51
CA LEU A 266 8.40 -10.87 -8.97
C LEU A 266 8.85 -10.91 -7.50
N GLY A 267 9.61 -9.89 -7.10
CA GLY A 267 9.97 -9.61 -5.72
C GLY A 267 8.97 -8.66 -5.05
N HIS A 268 9.46 -7.87 -4.08
CA HIS A 268 8.65 -6.96 -3.28
C HIS A 268 7.96 -5.85 -4.09
N ASP A 269 8.62 -5.32 -5.12
CA ASP A 269 8.14 -4.14 -5.86
C ASP A 269 7.08 -4.50 -6.92
N THR A 270 6.04 -5.25 -6.55
CA THR A 270 5.00 -5.68 -7.50
C THR A 270 4.27 -4.52 -8.16
N GLY A 271 4.01 -3.43 -7.44
CA GLY A 271 3.33 -2.24 -7.96
C GLY A 271 4.18 -1.36 -8.88
N PHE A 272 5.51 -1.53 -8.83
CA PHE A 272 6.49 -0.77 -9.61
C PHE A 272 7.34 -1.68 -10.51
N SER A 273 6.92 -2.92 -10.67
CA SER A 273 7.65 -3.90 -11.51
C SER A 273 7.62 -3.49 -12.98
N LYS A 274 8.61 -3.98 -13.75
CA LYS A 274 8.62 -3.81 -15.22
C LYS A 274 7.52 -4.63 -15.90
N SER A 275 7.02 -5.69 -15.26
CA SER A 275 5.87 -6.44 -15.75
C SER A 275 4.59 -5.60 -15.55
N PRO A 276 3.76 -5.43 -16.57
CA PRO A 276 2.49 -4.74 -16.44
C PRO A 276 1.41 -5.60 -15.77
N GLU A 277 1.67 -6.88 -15.53
CA GLU A 277 0.65 -7.84 -15.07
C GLU A 277 0.02 -7.46 -13.72
N PRO A 278 0.77 -7.06 -12.65
CA PRO A 278 0.13 -6.70 -11.40
C PRO A 278 -0.75 -5.46 -11.53
N PHE A 279 -0.29 -4.45 -12.29
CA PHE A 279 -1.07 -3.24 -12.55
C PHE A 279 -2.35 -3.56 -13.34
N ASN A 280 -2.24 -4.34 -14.42
CA ASN A 280 -3.39 -4.75 -15.23
C ASN A 280 -4.39 -5.58 -14.41
N ALA A 281 -3.90 -6.44 -13.52
CA ALA A 281 -4.74 -7.20 -12.60
C ALA A 281 -5.55 -6.29 -11.66
N ALA A 282 -4.92 -5.24 -11.10
CA ALA A 282 -5.60 -4.26 -10.27
C ALA A 282 -6.68 -3.51 -11.05
N ILE A 283 -6.35 -3.03 -12.27
CA ILE A 283 -7.31 -2.30 -13.12
C ILE A 283 -8.51 -3.17 -13.48
N GLN A 284 -8.27 -4.41 -13.92
CA GLN A 284 -9.38 -5.31 -14.28
C GLN A 284 -10.28 -5.58 -13.07
N TRP A 285 -9.69 -5.82 -11.90
CA TRP A 285 -10.45 -6.08 -10.69
C TRP A 285 -11.31 -4.87 -10.25
N ILE A 286 -10.83 -3.62 -10.43
CA ILE A 286 -11.65 -2.42 -10.17
C ILE A 286 -12.81 -2.33 -11.16
N LYS A 287 -12.59 -2.64 -12.46
CA LYS A 287 -13.66 -2.67 -13.47
C LYS A 287 -14.74 -3.68 -13.10
N ASP A 288 -14.35 -4.87 -12.66
CA ASP A 288 -15.29 -5.92 -12.24
C ASP A 288 -16.15 -5.49 -11.04
N ILE A 289 -15.60 -4.68 -10.11
CA ILE A 289 -16.39 -4.09 -9.00
C ILE A 289 -17.42 -3.10 -9.53
N ASP A 290 -17.03 -2.18 -10.40
CA ASP A 290 -17.93 -1.17 -10.95
C ASP A 290 -19.09 -1.83 -11.74
N GLU A 291 -18.78 -2.79 -12.60
CA GLU A 291 -19.80 -3.54 -13.34
C GLU A 291 -20.76 -4.31 -12.42
N GLY A 292 -20.23 -4.94 -11.38
CA GLY A 292 -21.05 -5.64 -10.39
C GLY A 292 -21.99 -4.70 -9.62
N ASN A 293 -21.58 -3.45 -9.38
CA ASN A 293 -22.43 -2.44 -8.73
C ASN A 293 -23.50 -1.88 -9.68
N ARG A 294 -23.24 -1.78 -10.97
CA ARG A 294 -24.22 -1.30 -11.98
C ARG A 294 -25.33 -2.30 -12.28
N ARG A 295 -25.13 -3.57 -11.98
CA ARG A 295 -26.13 -4.66 -12.21
C ARG A 295 -27.07 -4.87 -11.03
N LYS A 296 -26.83 -4.25 -9.90
CA LYS A 296 -27.67 -4.27 -8.70
C LYS A 296 -28.59 -3.04 -8.66
#